data_4a2cc800c9b9381a3fbb2d9f94c322b4
#
_entry.id   4a2cc800c9b9381a3fbb2d9f94c322b4
#
_cell.length_a   1.000
_cell.length_b   1.000
_cell.length_c   1.000
_cell.angle_alpha   90.00
_cell.angle_beta   90.00
_cell.angle_gamma   90.00
#
_symmetry.space_group_name_H-M   'P 1'
#
loop_
_entity.id
_entity.type
_entity.pdbx_description
1 polymer ?
#
loop_
_entity_poly.entity_id
_entity_poly.type
_entity_poly.pdbx_seq_one_letter_code
_entity_poly.pdbx_strand_id
1 'polypeptide(L)'
;IDRTLSAAGEEYLYFTLRNIFCGKETLEHLEEVTGWFLEQDDTRLRVQLLLKKLGHLGKYSLYDYLDNLDYLGERNNRKILLGNLLYLLFAALLFVQPAVGILGIVVCMLGHILTYFREKKAIEPYITSFAYVLRMIDVCEELGRQKIPVYKKELKDLNEALNSLRELKRGSFWVMAGNQGKIGGNPLDIIADYL
;
A
#
# COMPACT_ATOMS: atom_id res chain seq x y z
N ILE A 1 -7.42 -11.55 22.60
CA ILE A 1 -8.85 -11.79 22.35
C ILE A 1 -9.23 -11.39 20.93
N ASP A 2 -8.43 -10.55 20.30
CA ASP A 2 -8.58 -10.23 18.87
C ASP A 2 -8.28 -11.47 18.01
N ARG A 3 -9.23 -11.82 17.13
CA ARG A 3 -9.14 -12.91 16.15
C ARG A 3 -9.43 -12.44 14.75
N THR A 4 -9.33 -11.14 14.50
CA THR A 4 -9.53 -10.58 13.16
C THR A 4 -8.45 -11.08 12.20
N LEU A 5 -8.83 -11.25 10.95
CA LEU A 5 -7.97 -11.81 9.90
C LEU A 5 -7.39 -10.72 8.98
N SER A 6 -7.78 -9.46 9.21
CA SER A 6 -7.35 -8.34 8.37
C SER A 6 -7.26 -7.05 9.18
N ALA A 7 -6.40 -6.12 8.74
CA ALA A 7 -6.27 -4.80 9.37
C ALA A 7 -7.59 -4.02 9.37
N ALA A 8 -8.34 -4.04 8.27
CA ALA A 8 -9.65 -3.39 8.22
C ALA A 8 -10.64 -3.99 9.24
N GLY A 9 -10.59 -5.33 9.46
CA GLY A 9 -11.40 -5.99 10.47
C GLY A 9 -10.99 -5.61 11.90
N GLU A 10 -9.69 -5.49 12.15
CA GLU A 10 -9.14 -5.05 13.44
C GLU A 10 -9.56 -3.61 13.76
N GLU A 11 -9.41 -2.69 12.81
CA GLU A 11 -9.84 -1.30 12.95
C GLU A 11 -11.35 -1.17 13.19
N TYR A 12 -12.15 -1.93 12.44
CA TYR A 12 -13.61 -1.94 12.62
C TYR A 12 -14.01 -2.52 13.99
N LEU A 13 -13.36 -3.60 14.44
CA LEU A 13 -13.60 -4.16 15.77
C LEU A 13 -13.25 -3.14 16.86
N TYR A 14 -12.10 -2.48 16.74
CA TYR A 14 -11.68 -1.44 17.68
C TYR A 14 -12.68 -0.27 17.73
N PHE A 15 -13.12 0.20 16.55
CA PHE A 15 -14.14 1.24 16.44
C PHE A 15 -15.46 0.83 17.12
N THR A 16 -15.93 -0.40 16.85
CA THR A 16 -17.19 -0.93 17.41
C THR A 16 -17.11 -1.07 18.93
N LEU A 17 -16.00 -1.58 19.46
CA LEU A 17 -15.80 -1.72 20.91
C LEU A 17 -15.69 -0.37 21.63
N ARG A 18 -15.21 0.64 20.96
CA ARG A 18 -15.11 1.99 21.52
C ARG A 18 -16.45 2.75 21.48
N ASN A 19 -17.28 2.47 20.49
CA ASN A 19 -18.61 3.06 20.32
C ASN A 19 -19.68 2.14 20.92
N ILE A 20 -19.85 2.20 22.24
CA ILE A 20 -20.74 1.33 23.02
C ILE A 20 -22.23 1.56 22.72
N PHE A 21 -22.61 2.60 21.98
CA PHE A 21 -23.98 2.91 21.62
C PHE A 21 -24.45 2.13 20.41
N CYS A 22 -24.45 0.80 20.50
CA CYS A 22 -25.16 -0.02 19.52
C CYS A 22 -26.66 0.01 19.83
N GLY A 23 -27.47 0.54 18.90
CA GLY A 23 -28.92 0.42 18.99
C GLY A 23 -29.36 -1.05 18.98
N LYS A 24 -30.57 -1.32 19.47
CA LYS A 24 -31.15 -2.67 19.50
C LYS A 24 -31.16 -3.33 18.12
N GLU A 25 -31.47 -2.55 17.07
CA GLU A 25 -31.46 -3.01 15.67
C GLU A 25 -30.10 -3.51 15.20
N THR A 26 -29.01 -2.86 15.63
CA THR A 26 -27.64 -3.27 15.29
C THR A 26 -27.29 -4.61 15.93
N LEU A 27 -27.73 -4.85 17.17
CA LEU A 27 -27.51 -6.11 17.88
C LEU A 27 -28.31 -7.24 17.25
N GLU A 28 -29.58 -7.01 16.94
CA GLU A 28 -30.44 -7.99 16.26
C GLU A 28 -29.85 -8.40 14.89
N HIS A 29 -29.37 -7.44 14.11
CA HIS A 29 -28.69 -7.72 12.85
C HIS A 29 -27.39 -8.51 13.04
N LEU A 30 -26.60 -8.18 14.06
CA LEU A 30 -25.38 -8.93 14.38
C LEU A 30 -25.67 -10.38 14.77
N GLU A 31 -26.74 -10.62 15.54
CA GLU A 31 -27.20 -11.97 15.90
C GLU A 31 -27.67 -12.74 14.66
N GLU A 32 -28.44 -12.12 13.78
CA GLU A 32 -28.89 -12.72 12.53
C GLU A 32 -27.68 -13.15 11.65
N VAL A 33 -26.73 -12.25 11.45
CA VAL A 33 -25.52 -12.50 10.67
C VAL A 33 -24.69 -13.62 11.28
N THR A 34 -24.49 -13.59 12.60
CA THR A 34 -23.71 -14.60 13.31
C THR A 34 -24.40 -15.95 13.21
N GLY A 35 -25.72 -16.03 13.43
CA GLY A 35 -26.51 -17.24 13.29
C GLY A 35 -26.42 -17.82 11.88
N TRP A 36 -26.55 -17.01 10.85
CA TRP A 36 -26.44 -17.46 9.47
C TRP A 36 -25.06 -18.05 9.15
N PHE A 37 -23.97 -17.39 9.57
CA PHE A 37 -22.62 -17.93 9.35
C PHE A 37 -22.32 -19.18 10.17
N LEU A 38 -22.98 -19.41 11.30
CA LEU A 38 -22.84 -20.66 12.06
C LEU A 38 -23.43 -21.86 11.32
N GLU A 39 -24.48 -21.63 10.52
CA GLU A 39 -25.13 -22.68 9.72
C GLU A 39 -24.43 -22.90 8.36
N GLN A 40 -23.68 -21.94 7.86
CA GLN A 40 -23.09 -21.93 6.50
C GLN A 40 -21.56 -22.09 6.55
N ASP A 41 -21.09 -23.28 6.96
CA ASP A 41 -19.63 -23.55 7.14
C ASP A 41 -18.79 -23.28 5.91
N ASP A 42 -19.23 -23.71 4.73
CA ASP A 42 -18.48 -23.53 3.48
C ASP A 42 -18.34 -22.05 3.11
N THR A 43 -19.42 -21.29 3.24
CA THR A 43 -19.40 -19.86 2.94
C THR A 43 -18.58 -19.11 3.96
N ARG A 44 -18.71 -19.46 5.23
CA ARG A 44 -17.90 -18.90 6.32
C ARG A 44 -16.41 -19.11 6.05
N LEU A 45 -16.01 -20.33 5.71
CA LEU A 45 -14.61 -20.66 5.41
C LEU A 45 -14.09 -19.85 4.22
N ARG A 46 -14.87 -19.73 3.13
CA ARG A 46 -14.47 -18.91 1.97
C ARG A 46 -14.26 -17.46 2.33
N VAL A 47 -15.19 -16.85 3.06
CA VAL A 47 -15.07 -15.45 3.52
C VAL A 47 -13.86 -15.29 4.43
N GLN A 48 -13.63 -16.21 5.36
CA GLN A 48 -12.46 -16.17 6.23
C GLN A 48 -11.14 -16.27 5.45
N LEU A 49 -11.07 -17.12 4.42
CA LEU A 49 -9.89 -17.23 3.55
C LEU A 49 -9.65 -15.94 2.75
N LEU A 50 -10.71 -15.30 2.25
CA LEU A 50 -10.59 -14.01 1.56
C LEU A 50 -10.09 -12.91 2.49
N LEU A 51 -10.62 -12.81 3.70
CA LEU A 51 -10.16 -11.85 4.71
C LEU A 51 -8.72 -12.15 5.14
N LYS A 52 -8.34 -13.43 5.25
CA LYS A 52 -6.95 -13.83 5.53
C LYS A 52 -6.01 -13.45 4.39
N LYS A 53 -6.46 -13.53 3.13
CA LYS A 53 -5.69 -13.08 1.95
C LYS A 53 -5.43 -11.58 2.00
N LEU A 54 -6.37 -10.80 2.53
CA LEU A 54 -6.19 -9.36 2.77
C LEU A 54 -5.07 -9.11 3.78
N GLY A 55 -5.08 -9.82 4.91
CA GLY A 55 -4.04 -9.77 5.94
C GLY A 55 -3.97 -8.45 6.70
N HIS A 56 -2.86 -8.26 7.40
CA HIS A 56 -2.60 -7.07 8.20
C HIS A 56 -1.64 -6.11 7.48
N LEU A 57 -1.73 -4.81 7.81
CA LEU A 57 -0.95 -3.72 7.21
C LEU A 57 0.28 -3.36 8.05
N GLY A 58 0.87 -4.17 8.79
CA GLY A 58 2.03 -3.83 9.61
C GLY A 58 1.67 -3.00 10.85
N LYS A 59 2.48 -1.98 11.18
CA LYS A 59 2.46 -1.32 12.50
C LYS A 59 1.47 -0.15 12.62
N TYR A 60 1.07 0.46 11.51
CA TYR A 60 0.24 1.67 11.48
C TYR A 60 -1.11 1.40 10.84
N SER A 61 -2.14 2.15 11.26
CA SER A 61 -3.48 2.12 10.67
C SER A 61 -3.47 2.59 9.21
N LEU A 62 -4.36 2.02 8.39
CA LEU A 62 -4.58 2.50 7.03
C LEU A 62 -5.02 3.96 7.02
N TYR A 63 -5.85 4.37 7.98
CA TYR A 63 -6.29 5.75 8.14
C TYR A 63 -5.15 6.72 8.37
N ASP A 64 -4.18 6.36 9.21
CA ASP A 64 -3.00 7.20 9.48
C ASP A 64 -2.22 7.48 8.20
N TYR A 65 -2.12 6.52 7.28
CA TYR A 65 -1.44 6.72 6.00
C TYR A 65 -2.25 7.55 5.03
N LEU A 66 -3.58 7.39 4.98
CA LEU A 66 -4.44 8.16 4.10
C LEU A 66 -4.52 9.63 4.52
N ASP A 67 -4.65 9.88 5.82
CA ASP A 67 -4.69 11.23 6.39
C ASP A 67 -3.35 11.97 6.23
N ASN A 68 -2.24 11.24 6.19
CA ASN A 68 -0.91 11.80 6.05
C ASN A 68 -0.39 11.84 4.60
N LEU A 69 -1.20 11.46 3.60
CA LEU A 69 -0.80 11.54 2.19
C LEU A 69 -0.43 12.96 1.76
N ASP A 70 -1.10 13.97 2.28
CA ASP A 70 -0.84 15.38 1.97
C ASP A 70 0.52 15.87 2.52
N TYR A 71 1.08 15.15 3.51
CA TYR A 71 2.43 15.44 4.03
C TYR A 71 3.57 14.87 3.17
N LEU A 72 3.26 14.09 2.14
CA LEU A 72 4.20 13.77 1.06
C LEU A 72 4.42 15.04 0.25
N GLY A 73 5.30 15.91 0.75
CA GLY A 73 5.62 17.19 0.12
C GLY A 73 6.07 17.02 -1.33
N GLU A 74 5.91 18.07 -2.12
CA GLU A 74 6.38 18.11 -3.51
C GLU A 74 7.85 17.70 -3.60
N ARG A 75 8.14 16.71 -4.43
CA ARG A 75 9.50 16.23 -4.67
C ARG A 75 10.34 17.36 -5.28
N ASN A 76 11.34 17.81 -4.56
CA ASN A 76 12.24 18.86 -5.05
C ASN A 76 13.26 18.28 -6.05
N ASN A 77 12.88 18.22 -7.31
CA ASN A 77 13.72 17.72 -8.40
C ASN A 77 15.01 18.51 -8.62
N ARG A 78 15.12 19.73 -8.05
CA ARG A 78 16.32 20.60 -8.19
C ARG A 78 17.58 19.94 -7.62
N LYS A 79 17.45 19.18 -6.53
CA LYS A 79 18.59 18.48 -5.91
C LYS A 79 19.11 17.35 -6.82
N ILE A 80 18.20 16.64 -7.49
CA ILE A 80 18.55 15.56 -8.43
C ILE A 80 19.22 16.16 -9.67
N LEU A 81 18.65 17.25 -10.21
CA LEU A 81 19.22 17.96 -11.35
C LEU A 81 20.64 18.48 -11.05
N LEU A 82 20.83 19.05 -9.87
CA LEU A 82 22.16 19.52 -9.42
C LEU A 82 23.17 18.37 -9.31
N GLY A 83 22.75 17.23 -8.77
CA GLY A 83 23.57 16.01 -8.70
C GLY A 83 23.96 15.50 -10.07
N ASN A 84 23.04 15.45 -11.02
CA ASN A 84 23.31 15.02 -12.40
C ASN A 84 24.27 16.00 -13.12
N LEU A 85 24.11 17.31 -12.89
CA LEU A 85 25.05 18.30 -13.43
C LEU A 85 26.47 18.11 -12.88
N LEU A 86 26.59 17.74 -11.59
CA LEU A 86 27.86 17.47 -10.95
C LEU A 86 28.57 16.24 -11.56
N TYR A 87 27.81 15.22 -11.95
CA TYR A 87 28.36 14.06 -12.68
C TYR A 87 28.95 14.47 -14.03
N LEU A 88 28.27 15.33 -14.81
CA LEU A 88 28.76 15.83 -16.09
C LEU A 88 30.04 16.62 -15.91
N LEU A 89 30.12 17.44 -14.85
CA LEU A 89 31.32 18.20 -14.53
C LEU A 89 32.51 17.28 -14.23
N PHE A 90 32.35 16.25 -13.37
CA PHE A 90 33.42 15.32 -13.04
C PHE A 90 33.78 14.42 -14.22
N ALA A 91 32.81 14.08 -15.09
CA ALA A 91 33.12 13.36 -16.33
C ALA A 91 33.97 14.20 -17.29
N ALA A 92 33.72 15.51 -17.40
CA ALA A 92 34.58 16.41 -18.16
C ALA A 92 35.97 16.55 -17.54
N LEU A 93 36.09 16.55 -16.19
CA LEU A 93 37.36 16.61 -15.48
C LEU A 93 38.23 15.36 -15.71
N LEU A 94 37.66 14.21 -16.09
CA LEU A 94 38.42 13.00 -16.46
C LEU A 94 39.42 13.26 -17.58
N PHE A 95 39.11 14.17 -18.52
CA PHE A 95 40.00 14.49 -19.65
C PHE A 95 41.15 15.41 -19.24
N VAL A 96 41.03 16.16 -18.15
CA VAL A 96 42.05 17.13 -17.69
C VAL A 96 42.87 16.55 -16.54
N GLN A 97 42.19 15.98 -15.55
CA GLN A 97 42.82 15.35 -14.39
C GLN A 97 42.09 14.07 -14.00
N PRO A 98 42.47 12.88 -14.52
CA PRO A 98 41.75 11.63 -14.33
C PRO A 98 41.52 11.25 -12.86
N ALA A 99 42.55 11.48 -12.01
CA ALA A 99 42.46 11.13 -10.59
C ALA A 99 41.36 11.92 -9.86
N VAL A 100 41.24 13.20 -10.12
CA VAL A 100 40.22 14.07 -9.50
C VAL A 100 38.82 13.76 -10.07
N GLY A 101 38.76 13.50 -11.39
CA GLY A 101 37.49 13.10 -12.03
C GLY A 101 36.93 11.78 -11.46
N ILE A 102 37.75 10.75 -11.33
CA ILE A 102 37.35 9.46 -10.74
C ILE A 102 36.91 9.63 -9.28
N LEU A 103 37.71 10.33 -8.47
CA LEU A 103 37.33 10.57 -7.07
C LEU A 103 36.01 11.31 -6.94
N GLY A 104 35.79 12.34 -7.77
CA GLY A 104 34.54 13.11 -7.79
C GLY A 104 33.33 12.26 -8.17
N ILE A 105 33.44 11.40 -9.19
CA ILE A 105 32.37 10.47 -9.59
C ILE A 105 32.02 9.51 -8.44
N VAL A 106 33.04 8.93 -7.78
CA VAL A 106 32.80 8.01 -6.65
C VAL A 106 32.09 8.72 -5.49
N VAL A 107 32.50 9.94 -5.13
CA VAL A 107 31.85 10.73 -4.07
C VAL A 107 30.42 11.06 -4.43
N CYS A 108 30.15 11.47 -5.68
CA CYS A 108 28.78 11.71 -6.17
C CYS A 108 27.93 10.45 -6.11
N MET A 109 28.47 9.30 -6.54
CA MET A 109 27.77 8.01 -6.50
C MET A 109 27.38 7.62 -5.07
N LEU A 110 28.29 7.77 -4.12
CA LEU A 110 27.98 7.51 -2.70
C LEU A 110 26.92 8.46 -2.18
N GLY A 111 26.98 9.75 -2.52
CA GLY A 111 25.97 10.74 -2.16
C GLY A 111 24.57 10.39 -2.71
N HIS A 112 24.50 9.95 -3.96
CA HIS A 112 23.24 9.50 -4.57
C HIS A 112 22.69 8.24 -3.92
N ILE A 113 23.52 7.26 -3.62
CA ILE A 113 23.12 6.03 -2.92
C ILE A 113 22.51 6.36 -1.55
N LEU A 114 23.18 7.21 -0.77
CA LEU A 114 22.70 7.61 0.55
C LEU A 114 21.33 8.37 0.46
N THR A 115 21.21 9.26 -0.51
CA THR A 115 19.97 10.01 -0.75
C THR A 115 18.85 9.08 -1.18
N TYR A 116 19.13 8.14 -2.09
CA TYR A 116 18.18 7.12 -2.53
C TYR A 116 17.62 6.30 -1.37
N PHE A 117 18.48 5.74 -0.53
CA PHE A 117 18.01 4.93 0.61
C PHE A 117 17.19 5.75 1.61
N ARG A 118 17.54 7.02 1.80
CA ARG A 118 16.79 7.92 2.67
C ARG A 118 15.40 8.23 2.12
N GLU A 119 15.29 8.52 0.83
CA GLU A 119 14.02 8.80 0.16
C GLU A 119 13.17 7.53 0.07
N LYS A 120 13.76 6.38 -0.29
CA LYS A 120 13.09 5.08 -0.34
C LYS A 120 12.45 4.74 1.00
N LYS A 121 13.19 4.88 2.11
CA LYS A 121 12.68 4.62 3.45
C LYS A 121 11.50 5.53 3.84
N ALA A 122 11.47 6.75 3.33
CA ALA A 122 10.37 7.68 3.58
C ALA A 122 9.10 7.31 2.80
N ILE A 123 9.23 6.74 1.60
CA ILE A 123 8.11 6.43 0.70
C ILE A 123 7.59 4.99 0.91
N GLU A 124 8.44 4.07 1.38
CA GLU A 124 8.10 2.65 1.53
C GLU A 124 6.80 2.38 2.30
N PRO A 125 6.49 3.07 3.42
CA PRO A 125 5.22 2.89 4.12
C PRO A 125 4.00 3.21 3.27
N TYR A 126 4.07 4.27 2.45
CA TYR A 126 2.96 4.68 1.58
C TYR A 126 2.74 3.70 0.43
N ILE A 127 3.82 3.17 -0.14
CA ILE A 127 3.74 2.11 -1.17
C ILE A 127 3.10 0.85 -0.58
N THR A 128 3.48 0.47 0.64
CA THR A 128 2.91 -0.68 1.33
C THR A 128 1.42 -0.49 1.60
N SER A 129 1.01 0.69 2.04
CA SER A 129 -0.40 1.03 2.27
C SER A 129 -1.20 1.02 0.98
N PHE A 130 -0.64 1.57 -0.09
CA PHE A 130 -1.26 1.54 -1.41
C PHE A 130 -1.43 0.11 -1.94
N ALA A 131 -0.41 -0.75 -1.77
CA ALA A 131 -0.50 -2.16 -2.11
C ALA A 131 -1.59 -2.90 -1.31
N TYR A 132 -1.79 -2.50 -0.04
CA TYR A 132 -2.88 -3.03 0.77
C TYR A 132 -4.25 -2.60 0.24
N VAL A 133 -4.42 -1.32 -0.15
CA VAL A 133 -5.66 -0.82 -0.76
C VAL A 133 -5.99 -1.61 -2.03
N LEU A 134 -5.02 -1.88 -2.88
CA LEU A 134 -5.24 -2.67 -4.09
C LEU A 134 -5.66 -4.11 -3.78
N ARG A 135 -5.02 -4.76 -2.80
CA ARG A 135 -5.46 -6.08 -2.32
C ARG A 135 -6.87 -6.04 -1.75
N MET A 136 -7.22 -4.96 -1.05
CA MET A 136 -8.56 -4.76 -0.51
C MET A 136 -9.59 -4.69 -1.65
N ILE A 137 -9.31 -3.96 -2.73
CA ILE A 137 -10.17 -3.91 -3.92
C ILE A 137 -10.36 -5.32 -4.51
N ASP A 138 -9.28 -6.10 -4.67
CA ASP A 138 -9.37 -7.47 -5.18
C ASP A 138 -10.22 -8.37 -4.29
N VAL A 139 -10.00 -8.32 -2.99
CA VAL A 139 -10.78 -9.11 -2.01
C VAL A 139 -12.25 -8.68 -2.00
N CYS A 140 -12.53 -7.37 -2.07
CA CYS A 140 -13.88 -6.84 -2.14
C CYS A 140 -14.60 -7.27 -3.43
N GLU A 141 -13.90 -7.32 -4.58
CA GLU A 141 -14.47 -7.87 -5.83
C GLU A 141 -14.83 -9.36 -5.68
N GLU A 142 -13.98 -10.15 -5.02
CA GLU A 142 -14.25 -11.57 -4.75
C GLU A 142 -15.39 -11.77 -3.75
N LEU A 143 -15.49 -10.91 -2.71
CA LEU A 143 -16.59 -10.91 -1.75
C LEU A 143 -17.91 -10.50 -2.41
N GLY A 144 -17.91 -9.49 -3.27
CA GLY A 144 -19.09 -9.05 -4.01
C GLY A 144 -19.70 -10.12 -4.92
N ARG A 145 -18.91 -11.14 -5.30
CA ARG A 145 -19.39 -12.30 -6.07
C ARG A 145 -20.02 -13.39 -5.19
N GLN A 146 -19.81 -13.32 -3.86
CA GLN A 146 -20.40 -14.29 -2.94
C GLN A 146 -21.89 -14.00 -2.75
N LYS A 147 -22.69 -15.06 -2.67
CA LYS A 147 -24.14 -14.95 -2.40
C LYS A 147 -24.36 -15.03 -0.88
N ILE A 148 -24.31 -13.91 -0.20
CA ILE A 148 -24.53 -13.79 1.23
C ILE A 148 -25.81 -13.01 1.47
N PRO A 149 -26.97 -13.68 1.70
CA PRO A 149 -28.27 -13.03 1.78
C PRO A 149 -28.37 -11.97 2.89
N VAL A 150 -27.73 -12.24 4.03
CA VAL A 150 -27.72 -11.37 5.21
C VAL A 150 -26.95 -10.06 4.99
N TYR A 151 -26.09 -9.99 3.97
CA TYR A 151 -25.31 -8.80 3.57
C TYR A 151 -25.70 -8.28 2.19
N LYS A 152 -26.91 -8.54 1.72
CA LYS A 152 -27.34 -8.17 0.36
C LYS A 152 -27.23 -6.66 0.09
N LYS A 153 -27.58 -5.83 1.08
CA LYS A 153 -27.51 -4.37 0.98
C LYS A 153 -26.06 -3.91 0.95
N GLU A 154 -25.27 -4.35 1.90
CA GLU A 154 -23.85 -4.01 2.05
C GLU A 154 -23.05 -4.46 0.83
N LEU A 155 -23.33 -5.64 0.27
CA LEU A 155 -22.69 -6.12 -0.96
C LEU A 155 -23.07 -5.30 -2.19
N LYS A 156 -24.29 -4.76 -2.23
CA LYS A 156 -24.69 -3.83 -3.29
C LYS A 156 -23.91 -2.51 -3.19
N ASP A 157 -23.89 -1.91 -2.01
CA ASP A 157 -23.16 -0.67 -1.74
C ASP A 157 -21.65 -0.86 -2.01
N LEU A 158 -21.09 -2.02 -1.63
CA LEU A 158 -19.72 -2.41 -1.94
C LEU A 158 -19.47 -2.45 -3.46
N ASN A 159 -20.34 -3.07 -4.24
CA ASN A 159 -20.19 -3.15 -5.69
C ASN A 159 -20.29 -1.76 -6.37
N GLU A 160 -21.14 -0.87 -5.85
CA GLU A 160 -21.22 0.51 -6.33
C GLU A 160 -19.91 1.27 -6.05
N ALA A 161 -19.37 1.15 -4.85
CA ALA A 161 -18.08 1.74 -4.48
C ALA A 161 -16.92 1.17 -5.34
N LEU A 162 -16.89 -0.14 -5.60
CA LEU A 162 -15.89 -0.79 -6.44
C LEU A 162 -15.91 -0.27 -7.89
N ASN A 163 -17.08 0.07 -8.43
CA ASN A 163 -17.15 0.65 -9.78
C ASN A 163 -16.40 1.99 -9.87
N SER A 164 -16.46 2.82 -8.83
CA SER A 164 -15.71 4.08 -8.76
C SER A 164 -14.19 3.86 -8.62
N LEU A 165 -13.77 2.74 -8.05
CA LEU A 165 -12.36 2.43 -7.82
C LEU A 165 -11.70 1.67 -9.00
N ARG A 166 -12.45 1.27 -10.02
CA ARG A 166 -11.91 0.54 -11.19
C ARG A 166 -10.86 1.33 -11.97
N GLU A 167 -11.04 2.64 -12.08
CA GLU A 167 -10.07 3.51 -12.76
C GLU A 167 -8.75 3.58 -11.98
N LEU A 168 -8.85 3.67 -10.64
CA LEU A 168 -7.69 3.63 -9.75
C LEU A 168 -6.90 2.32 -9.94
N LYS A 169 -7.60 1.18 -9.98
CA LYS A 169 -6.98 -0.13 -10.19
C LYS A 169 -6.25 -0.23 -11.54
N ARG A 170 -6.81 0.35 -12.60
CA ARG A 170 -6.17 0.38 -13.94
C ARG A 170 -4.88 1.20 -13.94
N GLY A 171 -4.90 2.40 -13.34
CA GLY A 171 -3.73 3.26 -13.26
C GLY A 171 -2.63 2.70 -12.37
N SER A 172 -3.00 2.01 -11.30
CA SER A 172 -2.06 1.47 -10.31
C SER A 172 -1.26 0.26 -10.79
N PHE A 173 -1.73 -0.45 -11.83
CA PHE A 173 -1.01 -1.60 -12.39
C PHE A 173 0.42 -1.25 -12.79
N TRP A 174 0.64 -0.11 -13.44
CA TRP A 174 1.97 0.36 -13.85
C TRP A 174 2.87 0.70 -12.67
N VAL A 175 2.31 1.28 -11.62
CA VAL A 175 3.06 1.63 -10.40
C VAL A 175 3.51 0.36 -9.66
N MET A 176 2.65 -0.66 -9.61
CA MET A 176 2.94 -1.92 -8.90
C MET A 176 3.83 -2.85 -9.73
N ALA A 177 3.68 -2.90 -11.05
CA ALA A 177 4.52 -3.72 -11.92
C ALA A 177 5.99 -3.30 -11.84
N GLY A 178 6.27 -1.99 -11.72
CA GLY A 178 7.61 -1.48 -11.48
C GLY A 178 8.19 -1.83 -10.11
N ASN A 179 7.35 -2.18 -9.13
CA ASN A 179 7.79 -2.39 -7.75
C ASN A 179 7.84 -3.87 -7.32
N GLN A 180 7.15 -4.77 -8.02
CA GLN A 180 7.14 -6.21 -7.69
C GLN A 180 8.50 -6.91 -7.91
N GLY A 181 9.39 -6.33 -8.75
CA GLY A 181 10.74 -6.84 -8.95
C GLY A 181 11.77 -6.41 -7.89
N LYS A 182 11.42 -5.52 -6.95
CA LYS A 182 12.37 -4.71 -6.19
C LYS A 182 12.47 -5.02 -4.69
N ILE A 183 11.94 -6.14 -4.22
CA ILE A 183 12.06 -6.57 -2.81
C ILE A 183 13.47 -7.11 -2.50
N GLY A 184 14.31 -7.38 -3.50
CA GLY A 184 15.70 -7.76 -3.32
C GLY A 184 16.62 -6.57 -3.66
N GLY A 185 17.22 -5.92 -2.66
CA GLY A 185 18.10 -4.74 -2.81
C GLY A 185 19.35 -4.97 -3.68
N ASN A 186 19.14 -5.28 -4.97
CA ASN A 186 20.23 -5.39 -5.94
C ASN A 186 20.71 -3.99 -6.35
N PRO A 187 22.00 -3.70 -6.35
CA PRO A 187 22.54 -2.40 -6.78
C PRO A 187 22.12 -2.00 -8.20
N LEU A 188 21.82 -2.98 -9.07
CA LEU A 188 21.34 -2.77 -10.44
C LEU A 188 19.93 -2.19 -10.50
N ASP A 189 19.08 -2.47 -9.50
CA ASP A 189 17.74 -1.92 -9.42
C ASP A 189 17.76 -0.41 -9.14
N ILE A 190 18.79 0.07 -8.43
CA ILE A 190 19.03 1.49 -8.15
C ILE A 190 19.29 2.25 -9.46
N ILE A 191 20.07 1.67 -10.35
CA ILE A 191 20.44 2.29 -11.64
C ILE A 191 19.21 2.33 -12.56
N ALA A 192 18.39 1.29 -12.57
CA ALA A 192 17.17 1.23 -13.37
C ALA A 192 16.08 2.21 -12.91
N ASP A 193 16.10 2.63 -11.64
CA ASP A 193 15.15 3.62 -11.09
C ASP A 193 15.53 5.08 -11.43
N TYR A 194 16.78 5.31 -11.86
CA TYR A 194 17.30 6.64 -12.20
C TYR A 194 17.36 6.92 -13.71
N LEU A 195 17.15 5.92 -14.56
CA LEU A 195 17.06 6.08 -16.02
C LEU A 195 15.59 6.21 -16.45
#